data_bef425cc5b2f0714d51c7c1b563a9f93
#
_entry.id   bef425cc5b2f0714d51c7c1b563a9f93
#
_cell.length_a   1.000
_cell.length_b   1.000
_cell.length_c   1.000
_cell.angle_alpha   90.00
_cell.angle_beta   90.00
_cell.angle_gamma   90.00
#
_symmetry.space_group_name_H-M   'P 1'
#
loop_
_entity.id
_entity.type
_entity.pdbx_description
1 polymer ?
#
loop_
_entity_poly.entity_id
_entity_poly.type
_entity_poly.pdbx_seq_one_letter_code
_entity_poly.pdbx_strand_id
1 'polypeptide(L)'
;MYVHFNPNPKYDEKNESWPKGDCVIRAIACAMNWSWQKSYMYCVMHSMKVCDLPNALEGYRQIMEDLNFERVILENKYKINVENFCKEHNDEIYILSVEENVYLY
;
A
#
# COMPACT_ATOMS: atom_id res chain seq x y z
N MET A 1 -4.64 -17.16 5.55
CA MET A 1 -6.03 -16.74 5.37
C MET A 1 -6.08 -15.31 4.87
N TYR A 2 -6.86 -15.06 3.84
CA TYR A 2 -7.03 -13.71 3.31
C TYR A 2 -8.19 -13.03 4.04
N VAL A 3 -7.93 -11.86 4.62
CA VAL A 3 -8.95 -11.07 5.29
C VAL A 3 -9.02 -9.71 4.62
N HIS A 4 -10.20 -9.35 4.15
CA HIS A 4 -10.43 -8.02 3.59
C HIS A 4 -10.68 -7.02 4.71
N PHE A 5 -9.87 -5.98 4.75
CA PHE A 5 -10.00 -4.91 5.74
C PHE A 5 -9.70 -3.57 5.10
N ASN A 6 -10.57 -2.61 5.31
CA ASN A 6 -10.37 -1.25 4.82
C ASN A 6 -10.41 -0.27 6.00
N PRO A 7 -9.28 0.36 6.34
CA PRO A 7 -9.20 1.28 7.47
C PRO A 7 -9.79 2.67 7.24
N ASN A 8 -10.22 2.98 6.02
CA ASN A 8 -10.79 4.30 5.74
C ASN A 8 -12.14 4.44 6.46
N PRO A 9 -12.33 5.47 7.32
CA PRO A 9 -13.57 5.62 8.10
C PRO A 9 -14.82 5.88 7.25
N LYS A 10 -14.64 6.25 5.98
CA LYS A 10 -15.76 6.47 5.06
C LYS A 10 -16.04 5.28 4.14
N TYR A 11 -15.35 4.17 4.40
CA TYR A 11 -15.59 2.97 3.61
C TYR A 11 -16.99 2.43 3.82
N ASP A 12 -17.65 2.12 2.72
CA ASP A 12 -18.98 1.52 2.71
C ASP A 12 -18.91 0.17 1.98
N GLU A 13 -19.15 -0.91 2.68
CA GLU A 13 -19.10 -2.27 2.13
C GLU A 13 -20.12 -2.49 1.01
N LYS A 14 -21.19 -1.70 0.99
CA LYS A 14 -22.22 -1.78 -0.05
C LYS A 14 -21.78 -1.16 -1.36
N ASN A 15 -20.73 -0.37 -1.34
CA ASN A 15 -20.18 0.27 -2.52
C ASN A 15 -19.09 -0.60 -3.10
N GLU A 16 -19.41 -1.41 -4.10
CA GLU A 16 -18.46 -2.32 -4.73
C GLU A 16 -17.33 -1.61 -5.45
N SER A 17 -17.54 -0.38 -5.89
CA SER A 17 -16.49 0.43 -6.49
C SER A 17 -15.99 1.43 -5.47
N TRP A 18 -14.77 1.24 -5.02
CA TRP A 18 -14.12 2.14 -4.08
C TRP A 18 -13.19 3.09 -4.85
N PRO A 19 -13.69 4.27 -5.26
CA PRO A 19 -12.93 5.14 -6.16
C PRO A 19 -11.91 6.02 -5.46
N LYS A 20 -11.71 5.87 -4.17
CA LYS A 20 -10.79 6.71 -3.40
C LYS A 20 -9.35 6.37 -3.73
N GLY A 21 -8.53 7.38 -3.97
CA GLY A 21 -7.12 7.22 -4.30
C GLY A 21 -6.22 7.14 -3.07
N ASP A 22 -6.60 6.37 -2.07
CA ASP A 22 -5.89 6.31 -0.79
C ASP A 22 -5.20 4.96 -0.54
N CYS A 23 -4.85 4.23 -1.61
CA CYS A 23 -4.31 2.88 -1.47
C CYS A 23 -3.03 2.81 -0.64
N VAL A 24 -2.11 3.76 -0.80
CA VAL A 24 -0.87 3.79 0.00
C VAL A 24 -1.20 4.11 1.46
N ILE A 25 -2.09 5.05 1.70
CA ILE A 25 -2.50 5.43 3.06
C ILE A 25 -3.13 4.25 3.79
N ARG A 26 -4.01 3.51 3.11
CA ARG A 26 -4.64 2.32 3.69
C ARG A 26 -3.63 1.20 3.96
N ALA A 27 -2.72 0.97 3.02
CA ALA A 27 -1.69 -0.06 3.19
C ALA A 27 -0.82 0.22 4.40
N ILE A 28 -0.39 1.46 4.57
CA ILE A 28 0.46 1.85 5.69
C ILE A 28 -0.33 1.84 7.01
N ALA A 29 -1.57 2.29 7.00
CA ALA A 29 -2.42 2.21 8.18
C ALA A 29 -2.54 0.76 8.68
N CYS A 30 -2.76 -0.18 7.77
CA CYS A 30 -2.83 -1.59 8.12
C CYS A 30 -1.50 -2.14 8.61
N ALA A 31 -0.42 -1.86 7.89
CA ALA A 31 0.90 -2.40 8.21
C ALA A 31 1.41 -1.90 9.56
N MET A 32 1.16 -0.64 9.87
CA MET A 32 1.65 -0.01 11.10
C MET A 32 0.63 -0.04 12.24
N ASN A 33 -0.53 -0.58 11.99
CA ASN A 33 -1.65 -0.56 12.94
C ASN A 33 -1.98 0.86 13.41
N TRP A 34 -2.02 1.78 12.47
CA TRP A 34 -2.39 3.16 12.70
C TRP A 34 -3.83 3.42 12.26
N SER A 35 -4.42 4.51 12.77
CA SER A 35 -5.66 5.03 12.21
C SER A 35 -5.40 5.55 10.79
N TRP A 36 -6.46 5.62 9.99
CA TRP A 36 -6.37 6.19 8.65
C TRP A 36 -5.83 7.63 8.69
N GLN A 37 -6.31 8.42 9.66
CA GLN A 37 -5.92 9.81 9.81
C GLN A 37 -4.44 9.96 10.13
N LYS A 38 -3.92 9.13 11.02
CA LYS A 38 -2.49 9.14 11.35
C LYS A 38 -1.65 8.77 10.12
N SER A 39 -2.07 7.74 9.40
CA SER A 39 -1.39 7.32 8.18
C SER A 39 -1.42 8.42 7.13
N TYR A 40 -2.57 9.06 6.94
CA TYR A 40 -2.71 10.17 5.99
C TYR A 40 -1.74 11.30 6.28
N MET A 41 -1.69 11.75 7.53
CA MET A 41 -0.78 12.82 7.92
C MET A 41 0.67 12.43 7.73
N TYR A 42 1.03 11.22 8.11
CA TYR A 42 2.40 10.71 7.92
C TYR A 42 2.77 10.68 6.45
N CYS A 43 1.91 10.10 5.61
CA CYS A 43 2.18 9.96 4.18
C CYS A 43 2.32 11.31 3.50
N VAL A 44 1.45 12.26 3.82
CA VAL A 44 1.51 13.60 3.23
C VAL A 44 2.79 14.31 3.64
N MET A 45 3.14 14.24 4.92
CA MET A 45 4.36 14.91 5.42
C MET A 45 5.62 14.34 4.78
N HIS A 46 5.70 13.03 4.65
CA HIS A 46 6.92 12.39 4.14
C HIS A 46 7.04 12.47 2.61
N SER A 47 5.93 12.33 1.90
CA SER A 47 5.96 12.51 0.45
C SER A 47 6.25 13.96 0.04
N MET A 48 5.91 14.91 0.89
CA MET A 48 6.24 16.32 0.68
C MET A 48 7.74 16.55 0.57
N LYS A 49 8.57 15.74 1.20
CA LYS A 49 10.03 15.85 1.13
C LYS A 49 10.56 15.79 -0.29
N VAL A 50 9.87 15.06 -1.16
CA VAL A 50 10.24 14.93 -2.56
C VAL A 50 9.28 15.68 -3.49
N CYS A 51 8.43 16.52 -2.92
CA CYS A 51 7.46 17.35 -3.65
C CYS A 51 6.53 16.52 -4.56
N ASP A 52 6.10 15.38 -4.03
CA ASP A 52 5.23 14.47 -4.77
C ASP A 52 4.05 14.04 -3.91
N LEU A 53 3.12 13.32 -4.51
CA LEU A 53 1.95 12.79 -3.82
C LEU A 53 2.25 11.41 -3.20
N PRO A 54 1.54 11.01 -2.13
CA PRO A 54 1.77 9.72 -1.51
C PRO A 54 1.62 8.52 -2.44
N ASN A 55 0.71 8.59 -3.41
CA ASN A 55 0.49 7.49 -4.36
C ASN A 55 1.43 7.52 -5.56
N ALA A 56 2.18 8.60 -5.73
CA ALA A 56 3.14 8.70 -6.80
C ALA A 56 4.42 7.95 -6.45
N LEU A 57 5.15 7.51 -7.46
CA LEU A 57 6.31 6.64 -7.27
C LEU A 57 7.33 7.17 -6.28
N GLU A 58 7.75 8.41 -6.46
CA GLU A 58 8.76 9.02 -5.58
C GLU A 58 8.21 9.29 -4.19
N GLY A 59 6.92 9.66 -4.10
CA GLY A 59 6.26 9.92 -2.83
C GLY A 59 6.20 8.68 -1.96
N TYR A 60 5.69 7.57 -2.48
CA TYR A 60 5.58 6.37 -1.66
C TYR A 60 6.94 5.71 -1.41
N ARG A 61 7.91 5.86 -2.31
CA ARG A 61 9.28 5.41 -2.03
C ARG A 61 9.86 6.12 -0.81
N GLN A 62 9.67 7.42 -0.75
CA GLN A 62 10.14 8.21 0.41
C GLN A 62 9.45 7.77 1.69
N ILE A 63 8.14 7.53 1.64
CA ILE A 63 7.38 7.06 2.78
C ILE A 63 7.91 5.71 3.28
N MET A 64 8.10 4.76 2.36
CA MET A 64 8.59 3.44 2.71
C MET A 64 10.00 3.47 3.29
N GLU A 65 10.87 4.28 2.71
CA GLU A 65 12.22 4.46 3.21
C GLU A 65 12.22 5.02 4.65
N ASP A 66 11.40 6.04 4.89
CA ASP A 66 11.31 6.66 6.21
C ASP A 66 10.73 5.72 7.27
N LEU A 67 9.92 4.76 6.85
CA LEU A 67 9.38 3.70 7.72
C LEU A 67 10.31 2.50 7.83
N ASN A 68 11.48 2.56 7.19
CA ASN A 68 12.47 1.47 7.18
C ASN A 68 11.97 0.17 6.51
N PHE A 69 11.08 0.30 5.54
CA PHE A 69 10.73 -0.85 4.70
C PHE A 69 11.81 -1.08 3.66
N GLU A 70 12.23 -2.30 3.55
CA GLU A 70 13.17 -2.73 2.53
C GLU A 70 12.41 -3.09 1.26
N ARG A 71 12.86 -2.56 0.13
CA ARG A 71 12.26 -2.87 -1.17
C ARG A 71 12.84 -4.17 -1.71
N VAL A 72 11.96 -5.10 -2.00
CA VAL A 72 12.32 -6.37 -2.64
C VAL A 72 11.59 -6.45 -3.97
N ILE A 73 12.34 -6.68 -5.03
CA ILE A 73 11.78 -6.85 -6.36
C ILE A 73 11.59 -8.35 -6.59
N LEU A 74 10.35 -8.74 -6.86
CA LEU A 74 10.04 -10.14 -7.14
C LEU A 74 10.19 -10.38 -8.64
N GLU A 75 11.01 -11.35 -8.96
CA GLU A 75 11.11 -11.87 -10.32
C GLU A 75 9.93 -12.84 -10.56
N ASN A 76 9.64 -13.19 -11.79
CA ASN A 76 8.52 -14.07 -12.15
C ASN A 76 7.14 -13.54 -11.75
N LYS A 77 6.88 -12.31 -12.07
CA LYS A 77 5.63 -11.60 -11.77
C LYS A 77 4.36 -12.35 -12.20
N TYR A 78 4.45 -13.17 -13.22
CA TYR A 78 3.29 -13.84 -13.81
C TYR A 78 2.72 -14.97 -12.97
N LYS A 79 3.49 -15.47 -12.02
CA LYS A 79 3.12 -16.64 -11.20
C LYS A 79 2.86 -16.30 -9.75
N ILE A 80 3.08 -15.05 -9.37
CA ILE A 80 2.90 -14.62 -8.00
C ILE A 80 1.57 -13.89 -7.87
N ASN A 81 0.70 -14.41 -7.04
CA ASN A 81 -0.51 -13.70 -6.64
C ASN A 81 -0.48 -13.47 -5.14
N VAL A 82 -1.39 -12.64 -4.65
CA VAL A 82 -1.43 -12.26 -3.23
C VAL A 82 -1.58 -13.49 -2.33
N GLU A 83 -2.45 -14.41 -2.72
CA GLU A 83 -2.70 -15.62 -1.92
C GLU A 83 -1.45 -16.47 -1.78
N ASN A 84 -0.75 -16.75 -2.88
CA ASN A 84 0.46 -17.55 -2.86
C ASN A 84 1.58 -16.85 -2.09
N PHE A 85 1.71 -15.55 -2.26
CA PHE A 85 2.69 -14.76 -1.51
C PHE A 85 2.42 -14.88 -0.01
N CYS A 86 1.19 -14.75 0.43
CA CYS A 86 0.84 -14.84 1.84
C CYS A 86 1.13 -16.21 2.44
N LYS A 87 1.00 -17.29 1.67
CA LYS A 87 1.35 -18.64 2.12
C LYS A 87 2.84 -18.82 2.35
N GLU A 88 3.66 -18.19 1.52
CA GLU A 88 5.12 -18.32 1.60
C GLU A 88 5.77 -17.32 2.55
N HIS A 89 5.11 -16.17 2.76
CA HIS A 89 5.67 -15.05 3.52
C HIS A 89 4.71 -14.67 4.65
N ASN A 90 4.65 -15.47 5.68
CA ASN A 90 3.77 -15.23 6.82
C ASN A 90 4.52 -14.89 8.11
N ASP A 91 5.82 -14.65 8.02
CA ASP A 91 6.71 -14.41 9.14
C ASP A 91 6.88 -12.93 9.50
N GLU A 92 6.55 -12.04 8.59
CA GLU A 92 6.72 -10.60 8.77
C GLU A 92 5.54 -9.85 8.16
N ILE A 93 5.56 -8.54 8.30
CA ILE A 93 4.58 -7.66 7.69
C ILE A 93 5.13 -7.18 6.34
N TYR A 94 4.34 -7.37 5.30
CA TYR A 94 4.70 -7.00 3.94
C TYR A 94 3.67 -6.05 3.34
N ILE A 95 4.13 -5.09 2.56
CA ILE A 95 3.28 -4.27 1.72
C ILE A 95 3.55 -4.67 0.28
N LEU A 96 2.51 -5.11 -0.40
CA LEU A 96 2.62 -5.54 -1.79
C LEU A 96 2.22 -4.40 -2.74
N SER A 97 3.10 -4.11 -3.67
CA SER A 97 2.77 -3.24 -4.80
C SER A 97 2.41 -4.13 -5.98
N VAL A 98 1.15 -4.07 -6.39
CA VAL A 98 0.67 -4.80 -7.56
C VAL A 98 0.58 -3.80 -8.69
N GLU A 99 1.50 -3.92 -9.64
CA GLU A 99 1.47 -3.08 -10.83
C GLU A 99 0.69 -3.80 -11.90
N GLU A 100 -0.44 -3.22 -12.28
CA GLU A 100 -1.08 -3.60 -13.51
C GLU A 100 -0.19 -3.15 -14.68
N ASN A 101 -0.49 -3.64 -15.84
CA ASN A 101 0.25 -3.31 -17.04
C ASN A 101 0.35 -1.80 -17.22
N VAL A 102 1.49 -1.28 -16.88
CA VAL A 102 1.77 0.15 -16.90
C VAL A 102 1.66 0.78 -18.27
N TYR A 103 1.66 -0.01 -19.30
CA TYR A 103 1.51 0.48 -20.66
C TYR A 103 0.08 0.69 -21.09
N LEU A 104 -0.83 0.61 -20.18
CA LEU A 104 -2.22 0.88 -20.46
C LEU A 104 -2.56 2.36 -20.46
N TYR A 105 -1.60 3.16 -20.31
CA TYR A 105 -1.81 4.58 -20.55
C TYR A 105 -1.12 5.03 -21.77
#